data_4b0daa73dbff6c0b44f7cedaceb41327
#
_entry.id   4b0daa73dbff6c0b44f7cedaceb41327
#
_cell.length_a   1.000
_cell.length_b   1.000
_cell.length_c   1.000
_cell.angle_alpha   90.00
_cell.angle_beta   90.00
_cell.angle_gamma   90.00
#
_symmetry.space_group_name_H-M   'P 1'
#
loop_
_entity.id
_entity.type
_entity.pdbx_description
1 polymer ?
#
loop_
_entity_poly.entity_id
_entity_poly.type
_entity_poly.pdbx_seq_one_letter_code
_entity_poly.pdbx_strand_id
1 'polypeptide(L)'
;MKKHIFAMAVVTLAAGSAFAQAGDTLAKIKSSGSVTLGVRESSGLSYTLGNGKYVGFHTEMAEHIISDIRKQLGLAALETKYQPVTSQNRIPLVTNGTVDLECGSTTNNATRQKDVAFAVTTYVEEVRMVVKANSGIASIKDLNGKSVATTTGTTSVQTLRKNERAG
;
A
#
# COMPACT_ATOMS: atom_id res chain seq x y z
N MET A 1 24.23 59.06 36.66
CA MET A 1 23.12 58.12 36.66
C MET A 1 22.93 57.59 35.20
N LYS A 2 23.47 56.40 34.89
CA LYS A 2 23.38 55.80 33.52
C LYS A 2 22.23 54.79 33.52
N LYS A 3 21.19 55.06 32.73
CA LYS A 3 20.06 54.16 32.54
C LYS A 3 20.40 53.15 31.43
N HIS A 4 20.52 51.89 31.81
CA HIS A 4 20.66 50.77 30.86
C HIS A 4 19.24 50.33 30.40
N ILE A 5 18.96 50.55 29.13
CA ILE A 5 17.73 50.02 28.48
C ILE A 5 18.10 48.64 27.97
N PHE A 6 17.47 47.63 28.57
CA PHE A 6 17.57 46.23 28.12
C PHE A 6 16.52 46.01 27.03
N ALA A 7 16.94 45.89 25.79
CA ALA A 7 16.08 45.53 24.70
C ALA A 7 15.88 44.01 24.71
N MET A 8 14.70 43.57 25.06
CA MET A 8 14.31 42.17 25.07
C MET A 8 13.86 41.82 23.65
N ALA A 9 14.71 41.08 22.90
CA ALA A 9 14.39 40.56 21.59
C ALA A 9 13.46 39.35 21.77
N VAL A 10 12.16 39.52 21.40
CA VAL A 10 11.21 38.43 21.33
C VAL A 10 11.47 37.66 20.02
N VAL A 11 12.11 36.51 20.14
CA VAL A 11 12.23 35.56 19.03
C VAL A 11 10.92 34.78 18.96
N THR A 12 10.04 35.18 18.04
CA THR A 12 8.86 34.38 17.68
C THR A 12 9.31 33.19 16.83
N LEU A 13 9.43 32.01 17.47
CA LEU A 13 9.50 30.73 16.75
C LEU A 13 8.15 30.52 16.04
N ALA A 14 8.11 30.80 14.75
CA ALA A 14 7.05 30.33 13.88
C ALA A 14 7.21 28.80 13.77
N ALA A 15 6.46 28.07 14.60
CA ALA A 15 6.27 26.65 14.40
C ALA A 15 5.44 26.47 13.12
N GLY A 16 6.12 26.45 11.98
CA GLY A 16 5.54 26.02 10.72
C GLY A 16 5.11 24.58 10.90
N SER A 17 3.78 24.35 10.96
CA SER A 17 3.21 23.03 10.85
C SER A 17 3.65 22.49 9.50
N ALA A 18 4.68 21.63 9.48
CA ALA A 18 5.01 20.81 8.34
C ALA A 18 3.84 19.83 8.16
N PHE A 19 2.76 20.28 7.52
CA PHE A 19 1.89 19.35 6.81
C PHE A 19 2.82 18.68 5.81
N ALA A 20 3.11 17.40 6.03
CA ALA A 20 3.70 16.55 5.03
C ALA A 20 2.71 16.59 3.86
N GLN A 21 2.91 17.53 2.95
CA GLN A 21 2.23 17.60 1.68
C GLN A 21 2.65 16.30 1.01
N ALA A 22 1.68 15.39 0.87
CA ALA A 22 1.85 14.24 0.00
C ALA A 22 2.31 14.85 -1.33
N GLY A 23 3.61 14.78 -1.61
CA GLY A 23 4.21 15.44 -2.76
C GLY A 23 3.48 14.95 -3.99
N ASP A 24 3.25 15.82 -4.97
CA ASP A 24 2.65 15.44 -6.25
C ASP A 24 3.47 14.29 -6.84
N THR A 25 2.93 13.07 -6.75
CA THR A 25 3.60 11.85 -7.21
C THR A 25 3.98 11.95 -8.68
N LEU A 26 3.14 12.60 -9.51
CA LEU A 26 3.44 12.81 -10.93
C LEU A 26 4.60 13.79 -11.11
N ALA A 27 4.70 14.84 -10.31
CA ALA A 27 5.83 15.75 -10.32
C ALA A 27 7.14 15.04 -9.90
N LYS A 28 7.08 14.18 -8.88
CA LYS A 28 8.21 13.33 -8.46
C LYS A 28 8.66 12.41 -9.61
N ILE A 29 7.73 11.68 -10.23
CA ILE A 29 8.01 10.78 -11.36
C ILE A 29 8.63 11.57 -12.53
N LYS A 30 8.07 12.74 -12.86
CA LYS A 30 8.58 13.58 -13.93
C LYS A 30 10.01 14.06 -13.67
N SER A 31 10.32 14.48 -12.45
CA SER A 31 11.65 15.00 -12.08
C SER A 31 12.71 13.91 -11.96
N SER A 32 12.32 12.72 -11.48
CA SER A 32 13.26 11.59 -11.30
C SER A 32 13.44 10.74 -12.57
N GLY A 33 12.51 10.81 -13.55
CA GLY A 33 12.49 9.92 -14.70
C GLY A 33 12.24 8.44 -14.34
N SER A 34 11.75 8.18 -13.15
CA SER A 34 11.48 6.82 -12.69
C SER A 34 10.20 6.73 -11.88
N VAL A 35 9.55 5.55 -11.91
CA VAL A 35 8.39 5.18 -11.09
C VAL A 35 8.71 3.93 -10.30
N THR A 36 8.37 3.90 -9.02
CA THR A 36 8.52 2.71 -8.18
C THR A 36 7.19 1.99 -8.06
N LEU A 37 7.11 0.81 -8.66
CA LEU A 37 5.95 -0.08 -8.62
C LEU A 37 6.09 -1.09 -7.48
N GLY A 38 5.16 -1.04 -6.53
CA GLY A 38 5.00 -2.08 -5.51
C GLY A 38 4.42 -3.34 -6.12
N VAL A 39 5.14 -4.45 -6.02
CA VAL A 39 4.77 -5.74 -6.62
C VAL A 39 4.68 -6.84 -5.57
N ARG A 40 3.80 -7.82 -5.83
CA ARG A 40 3.69 -9.01 -4.99
C ARG A 40 4.59 -10.13 -5.53
N GLU A 41 5.12 -10.95 -4.62
CA GLU A 41 5.93 -12.10 -4.99
C GLU A 41 5.13 -13.41 -5.06
N SER A 42 3.96 -13.46 -4.42
CA SER A 42 3.19 -14.70 -4.24
C SER A 42 1.67 -14.47 -4.26
N SER A 43 1.18 -13.62 -5.13
CA SER A 43 -0.26 -13.43 -5.36
C SER A 43 -0.61 -13.95 -6.74
N GLY A 44 -1.77 -14.59 -6.92
CA GLY A 44 -2.24 -14.99 -8.26
C GLY A 44 -2.40 -13.82 -9.24
N LEU A 45 -2.49 -12.57 -8.73
CA LEU A 45 -2.64 -11.35 -9.53
C LEU A 45 -1.29 -10.67 -9.85
N SER A 46 -0.26 -10.94 -9.06
CA SER A 46 1.10 -10.41 -9.24
C SER A 46 2.08 -11.36 -8.52
N TYR A 47 3.06 -11.89 -9.21
CA TYR A 47 4.04 -12.83 -8.66
C TYR A 47 5.39 -12.71 -9.37
N THR A 48 6.43 -13.26 -8.74
CA THR A 48 7.76 -13.27 -9.32
C THR A 48 8.06 -14.59 -10.04
N LEU A 49 8.78 -14.47 -11.16
CA LEU A 49 9.41 -15.62 -11.84
C LEU A 49 10.88 -15.83 -11.40
N GLY A 50 11.36 -15.03 -10.43
CA GLY A 50 12.76 -14.92 -10.10
C GLY A 50 13.50 -13.90 -10.99
N ASN A 51 14.81 -13.70 -10.69
CA ASN A 51 15.68 -12.78 -11.43
C ASN A 51 15.13 -11.35 -11.61
N GLY A 52 14.33 -10.88 -10.64
CA GLY A 52 13.72 -9.53 -10.68
C GLY A 52 12.56 -9.41 -11.67
N LYS A 53 12.09 -10.51 -12.26
CA LYS A 53 10.95 -10.48 -13.19
C LYS A 53 9.64 -10.71 -12.45
N TYR A 54 8.72 -9.80 -12.65
CA TYR A 54 7.36 -9.83 -12.08
C TYR A 54 6.35 -9.93 -13.21
N VAL A 55 5.29 -10.71 -12.99
CA VAL A 55 4.24 -11.00 -13.97
C VAL A 55 2.90 -11.13 -13.27
N GLY A 56 1.83 -11.20 -14.06
CA GLY A 56 0.47 -11.38 -13.60
C GLY A 56 -0.44 -10.23 -14.04
N PHE A 57 -1.73 -10.47 -13.98
CA PHE A 57 -2.76 -9.54 -14.47
C PHE A 57 -2.57 -8.09 -13.95
N HIS A 58 -2.32 -7.93 -12.65
CA HIS A 58 -2.13 -6.61 -12.07
C HIS A 58 -0.75 -6.01 -12.38
N THR A 59 0.27 -6.83 -12.58
CA THR A 59 1.59 -6.34 -13.01
C THR A 59 1.51 -5.77 -14.43
N GLU A 60 0.88 -6.49 -15.36
CA GLU A 60 0.68 -6.04 -16.74
C GLU A 60 -0.19 -4.78 -16.80
N MET A 61 -1.27 -4.73 -16.01
CA MET A 61 -2.10 -3.53 -15.88
C MET A 61 -1.29 -2.32 -15.39
N ALA A 62 -0.43 -2.51 -14.38
CA ALA A 62 0.43 -1.44 -13.88
C ALA A 62 1.42 -0.95 -14.94
N GLU A 63 1.99 -1.83 -15.74
CA GLU A 63 2.89 -1.46 -16.84
C GLU A 63 2.17 -0.63 -17.91
N HIS A 64 0.91 -0.94 -18.23
CA HIS A 64 0.08 -0.11 -19.10
C HIS A 64 -0.16 1.28 -18.49
N ILE A 65 -0.54 1.35 -17.22
CA ILE A 65 -0.73 2.62 -16.50
C ILE A 65 0.56 3.45 -16.51
N ILE A 66 1.72 2.84 -16.25
CA ILE A 66 3.02 3.50 -16.27
C ILE A 66 3.36 4.02 -17.68
N SER A 67 3.04 3.25 -18.72
CA SER A 67 3.18 3.70 -20.10
C SER A 67 2.34 4.94 -20.39
N ASP A 68 1.13 5.00 -19.88
CA ASP A 68 0.25 6.16 -20.08
C ASP A 68 0.70 7.36 -19.23
N ILE A 69 1.19 7.17 -18.01
CA ILE A 69 1.85 8.21 -17.21
C ILE A 69 3.03 8.80 -17.98
N ARG A 70 3.88 7.96 -18.58
CA ARG A 70 5.00 8.41 -19.40
C ARG A 70 4.54 9.32 -20.53
N LYS A 71 3.50 8.93 -21.26
CA LYS A 71 2.93 9.73 -22.37
C LYS A 71 2.35 11.04 -21.84
N GLN A 72 1.56 10.99 -20.78
CA GLN A 72 0.93 12.18 -20.17
C GLN A 72 1.97 13.21 -19.69
N LEU A 73 3.09 12.74 -19.14
CA LEU A 73 4.17 13.60 -18.65
C LEU A 73 5.11 14.09 -19.77
N GLY A 74 4.92 13.62 -21.01
CA GLY A 74 5.76 13.97 -22.16
C GLY A 74 7.20 13.46 -22.07
N LEU A 75 7.40 12.33 -21.35
CA LEU A 75 8.73 11.75 -21.14
C LEU A 75 9.12 10.83 -22.30
N ALA A 76 10.34 10.98 -22.81
CA ALA A 76 10.90 10.11 -23.84
C ALA A 76 11.07 8.67 -23.30
N ALA A 77 11.50 8.55 -22.05
CA ALA A 77 11.65 7.28 -21.32
C ALA A 77 11.17 7.44 -19.87
N LEU A 78 10.71 6.36 -19.27
CA LEU A 78 10.36 6.27 -17.85
C LEU A 78 10.84 4.90 -17.33
N GLU A 79 11.76 4.93 -16.37
CA GLU A 79 12.26 3.72 -15.72
C GLU A 79 11.23 3.17 -14.75
N THR A 80 10.92 1.88 -14.81
CA THR A 80 10.12 1.19 -13.80
C THR A 80 11.04 0.47 -12.82
N LYS A 81 10.98 0.87 -11.55
CA LYS A 81 11.66 0.19 -10.43
C LYS A 81 10.64 -0.68 -9.71
N TYR A 82 10.97 -1.95 -9.54
CA TYR A 82 10.10 -2.90 -8.84
C TYR A 82 10.50 -2.99 -7.37
N GLN A 83 9.52 -2.76 -6.48
CA GLN A 83 9.69 -2.88 -5.04
C GLN A 83 8.80 -4.02 -4.52
N PRO A 84 9.38 -5.16 -4.10
CA PRO A 84 8.60 -6.21 -3.46
C PRO A 84 7.90 -5.70 -2.20
N VAL A 85 6.61 -5.99 -2.09
CA VAL A 85 5.80 -5.60 -0.94
C VAL A 85 5.05 -6.79 -0.35
N THR A 86 4.85 -6.73 0.96
CA THR A 86 4.04 -7.69 1.72
C THR A 86 2.65 -7.12 2.00
N SER A 87 1.74 -7.95 2.47
CA SER A 87 0.41 -7.48 2.91
C SER A 87 0.51 -6.46 4.05
N GLN A 88 1.56 -6.52 4.86
CA GLN A 88 1.75 -5.66 6.02
C GLN A 88 2.38 -4.30 5.68
N ASN A 89 3.35 -4.26 4.75
CA ASN A 89 4.14 -3.04 4.49
C ASN A 89 3.67 -2.23 3.29
N ARG A 90 2.82 -2.76 2.39
CA ARG A 90 2.41 -2.09 1.14
C ARG A 90 1.76 -0.72 1.37
N ILE A 91 0.82 -0.59 2.32
CA ILE A 91 0.19 0.70 2.62
C ILE A 91 1.22 1.71 3.17
N PRO A 92 2.00 1.40 4.24
CA PRO A 92 3.08 2.28 4.70
C PRO A 92 4.07 2.72 3.61
N LEU A 93 4.44 1.83 2.68
CA LEU A 93 5.38 2.16 1.61
C LEU A 93 4.79 3.12 0.57
N VAL A 94 3.48 3.05 0.31
CA VAL A 94 2.80 4.05 -0.53
C VAL A 94 2.65 5.37 0.23
N THR A 95 2.23 5.33 1.49
CA THR A 95 1.99 6.52 2.30
C THR A 95 3.27 7.37 2.49
N ASN A 96 4.42 6.72 2.67
CA ASN A 96 5.71 7.42 2.83
C ASN A 96 6.42 7.75 1.51
N GLY A 97 5.82 7.42 0.36
CA GLY A 97 6.35 7.73 -0.97
C GLY A 97 7.52 6.84 -1.42
N THR A 98 7.84 5.75 -0.71
CA THR A 98 8.81 4.74 -1.19
C THR A 98 8.28 4.02 -2.42
N VAL A 99 6.98 3.77 -2.48
CA VAL A 99 6.27 3.20 -3.61
C VAL A 99 5.31 4.25 -4.16
N ASP A 100 5.32 4.45 -5.47
CA ASP A 100 4.48 5.41 -6.16
C ASP A 100 3.12 4.81 -6.55
N LEU A 101 3.12 3.55 -6.95
CA LEU A 101 1.94 2.79 -7.38
C LEU A 101 2.05 1.36 -6.86
N GLU A 102 1.00 0.81 -6.27
CA GLU A 102 0.90 -0.61 -5.91
C GLU A 102 -0.24 -1.24 -6.69
N CYS A 103 0.07 -2.27 -7.47
CA CYS A 103 -0.90 -3.10 -8.16
C CYS A 103 -0.70 -4.56 -7.74
N GLY A 104 -1.51 -5.00 -6.80
CA GLY A 104 -1.43 -6.35 -6.26
C GLY A 104 -2.78 -6.82 -5.73
N SER A 105 -2.78 -7.42 -4.57
CA SER A 105 -3.98 -7.98 -3.92
C SER A 105 -4.50 -7.08 -2.79
N THR A 106 -4.38 -5.75 -2.91
CA THR A 106 -4.84 -4.83 -1.87
C THR A 106 -6.33 -4.56 -1.99
N THR A 107 -7.10 -5.07 -1.03
CA THR A 107 -8.55 -4.82 -0.97
C THR A 107 -8.81 -3.34 -0.72
N ASN A 108 -9.63 -2.73 -1.59
CA ASN A 108 -10.17 -1.38 -1.39
C ASN A 108 -11.25 -1.42 -0.30
N ASN A 109 -11.07 -0.63 0.75
CA ASN A 109 -12.06 -0.45 1.81
C ASN A 109 -11.91 0.91 2.49
N ALA A 110 -12.97 1.35 3.19
CA ALA A 110 -13.05 2.67 3.82
C ALA A 110 -11.94 2.96 4.85
N THR A 111 -11.40 1.94 5.52
CA THR A 111 -10.29 2.11 6.46
C THR A 111 -9.01 2.49 5.73
N ARG A 112 -8.67 1.76 4.66
CA ARG A 112 -7.45 1.99 3.87
C ARG A 112 -7.52 3.26 3.02
N GLN A 113 -8.74 3.67 2.60
CA GLN A 113 -8.96 4.95 1.88
C GLN A 113 -8.62 6.19 2.71
N LYS A 114 -8.46 6.06 4.03
CA LYS A 114 -7.98 7.15 4.89
C LYS A 114 -6.48 7.41 4.73
N ASP A 115 -5.74 6.38 4.32
CA ASP A 115 -4.28 6.41 4.27
C ASP A 115 -3.76 6.55 2.83
N VAL A 116 -4.46 5.95 1.85
CA VAL A 116 -4.05 5.93 0.44
C VAL A 116 -5.25 6.07 -0.49
N ALA A 117 -5.02 6.64 -1.68
CA ALA A 117 -6.00 6.66 -2.76
C ALA A 117 -6.10 5.29 -3.44
N PHE A 118 -7.31 4.92 -3.86
CA PHE A 118 -7.57 3.73 -4.65
C PHE A 118 -8.14 4.11 -6.02
N ALA A 119 -7.70 3.43 -7.05
CA ALA A 119 -8.37 3.41 -8.35
C ALA A 119 -9.65 2.56 -8.28
N VAL A 120 -10.34 2.42 -9.40
CA VAL A 120 -11.50 1.53 -9.53
C VAL A 120 -11.11 0.09 -9.17
N THR A 121 -12.05 -0.66 -8.59
CA THR A 121 -11.84 -2.08 -8.30
C THR A 121 -11.73 -2.87 -9.59
N THR A 122 -10.61 -3.55 -9.78
CA THR A 122 -10.27 -4.29 -11.00
C THR A 122 -10.52 -5.78 -10.91
N TYR A 123 -10.65 -6.31 -9.69
CA TYR A 123 -10.88 -7.72 -9.42
C TYR A 123 -11.67 -7.89 -8.11
N VAL A 124 -12.63 -8.82 -8.11
CA VAL A 124 -13.44 -9.16 -6.93
C VAL A 124 -13.21 -10.62 -6.58
N GLU A 125 -12.86 -10.88 -5.32
CA GLU A 125 -12.65 -12.24 -4.83
C GLU A 125 -13.34 -12.46 -3.47
N GLU A 126 -13.56 -13.72 -3.12
CA GLU A 126 -14.09 -14.12 -1.83
C GLU A 126 -13.00 -14.68 -0.92
N VAL A 127 -13.05 -14.30 0.35
CA VAL A 127 -12.21 -14.93 1.37
C VAL A 127 -12.76 -16.32 1.69
N ARG A 128 -11.94 -17.35 1.52
CA ARG A 128 -12.29 -18.75 1.79
C ARG A 128 -11.34 -19.35 2.83
N MET A 129 -11.83 -20.33 3.57
CA MET A 129 -11.03 -21.17 4.47
C MET A 129 -10.55 -22.40 3.71
N VAL A 130 -9.28 -22.74 3.91
CA VAL A 130 -8.72 -24.03 3.49
C VAL A 130 -8.59 -24.93 4.71
N VAL A 131 -9.20 -26.08 4.67
CA VAL A 131 -9.18 -27.07 5.74
C VAL A 131 -8.87 -28.46 5.20
N LYS A 132 -8.42 -29.38 6.06
CA LYS A 132 -8.23 -30.77 5.65
C LYS A 132 -9.57 -31.38 5.27
N ALA A 133 -9.62 -32.21 4.22
CA ALA A 133 -10.85 -32.82 3.71
C ALA A 133 -11.69 -33.51 4.79
N ASN A 134 -11.04 -34.21 5.74
CA ASN A 134 -11.72 -34.97 6.78
C ASN A 134 -11.70 -34.25 8.15
N SER A 135 -11.64 -32.91 8.14
CA SER A 135 -11.56 -32.12 9.40
C SER A 135 -12.91 -31.95 10.12
N GLY A 136 -14.02 -32.19 9.43
CA GLY A 136 -15.37 -31.88 9.93
C GLY A 136 -15.68 -30.37 9.97
N ILE A 137 -14.78 -29.50 9.51
CA ILE A 137 -14.97 -28.05 9.49
C ILE A 137 -15.68 -27.66 8.19
N ALA A 138 -16.90 -27.19 8.30
CA ALA A 138 -17.71 -26.72 7.17
C ALA A 138 -18.00 -25.22 7.22
N SER A 139 -17.89 -24.60 8.38
CA SER A 139 -18.23 -23.20 8.61
C SER A 139 -17.23 -22.51 9.55
N ILE A 140 -17.30 -21.19 9.64
CA ILE A 140 -16.49 -20.40 10.57
C ILE A 140 -16.80 -20.75 12.05
N LYS A 141 -18.00 -21.21 12.35
CA LYS A 141 -18.41 -21.63 13.71
C LYS A 141 -17.67 -22.87 14.19
N ASP A 142 -17.28 -23.75 13.26
CA ASP A 142 -16.54 -24.98 13.58
C ASP A 142 -15.07 -24.71 13.93
N LEU A 143 -14.63 -23.45 13.81
CA LEU A 143 -13.28 -23.01 14.21
C LEU A 143 -13.14 -22.75 15.70
N ASN A 144 -14.22 -22.81 16.47
CA ASN A 144 -14.15 -22.60 17.92
C ASN A 144 -13.17 -23.58 18.58
N GLY A 145 -12.22 -23.06 19.36
CA GLY A 145 -11.14 -23.83 19.97
C GLY A 145 -10.09 -24.38 18.99
N LYS A 146 -10.07 -23.94 17.73
CA LYS A 146 -9.11 -24.36 16.71
C LYS A 146 -8.06 -23.28 16.46
N SER A 147 -6.85 -23.72 16.07
CA SER A 147 -5.81 -22.82 15.61
C SER A 147 -6.00 -22.51 14.11
N VAL A 148 -6.02 -21.22 13.78
CA VAL A 148 -6.18 -20.74 12.40
C VAL A 148 -4.96 -19.93 12.00
N ALA A 149 -4.33 -20.30 10.88
CA ALA A 149 -3.25 -19.53 10.29
C ALA A 149 -3.80 -18.53 9.28
N THR A 150 -3.28 -17.30 9.30
CA THR A 150 -3.63 -16.26 8.33
C THR A 150 -2.48 -15.28 8.14
N THR A 151 -2.50 -14.48 7.08
CA THR A 151 -1.44 -13.53 6.77
C THR A 151 -1.72 -12.17 7.43
N THR A 152 -0.75 -11.66 8.19
CA THR A 152 -0.83 -10.33 8.81
C THR A 152 -1.00 -9.23 7.76
N GLY A 153 -1.76 -8.18 8.10
CA GLY A 153 -2.02 -7.05 7.20
C GLY A 153 -3.10 -7.31 6.15
N THR A 154 -3.82 -8.44 6.24
CA THR A 154 -4.93 -8.78 5.35
C THR A 154 -6.30 -8.49 5.98
N THR A 155 -7.33 -8.37 5.15
CA THR A 155 -8.73 -8.31 5.58
C THR A 155 -9.19 -9.63 6.20
N SER A 156 -8.55 -10.76 5.89
CA SER A 156 -8.83 -12.06 6.50
C SER A 156 -8.63 -12.05 8.01
N VAL A 157 -7.55 -11.41 8.51
CA VAL A 157 -7.32 -11.23 9.96
C VAL A 157 -8.46 -10.47 10.61
N GLN A 158 -8.94 -9.40 9.95
CA GLN A 158 -10.03 -8.58 10.49
C GLN A 158 -11.33 -9.37 10.56
N THR A 159 -11.61 -10.17 9.53
CA THR A 159 -12.79 -11.05 9.49
C THR A 159 -12.75 -12.11 10.60
N LEU A 160 -11.61 -12.78 10.78
CA LEU A 160 -11.43 -13.76 11.85
C LEU A 160 -11.65 -13.13 13.23
N ARG A 161 -10.97 -11.99 13.51
CA ARG A 161 -11.12 -11.29 14.80
C ARG A 161 -12.54 -10.79 15.07
N LYS A 162 -13.26 -10.38 14.03
CA LYS A 162 -14.65 -9.97 14.16
C LYS A 162 -15.54 -11.15 14.59
N ASN A 163 -15.33 -12.33 14.01
CA ASN A 163 -16.08 -13.52 14.34
C ASN A 163 -15.70 -14.09 15.71
N GLU A 164 -14.42 -14.03 16.12
CA GLU A 164 -13.95 -14.40 17.45
C GLU A 164 -14.63 -13.60 18.57
N ARG A 165 -14.92 -12.32 18.34
CA ARG A 165 -15.59 -11.44 19.31
C ARG A 165 -17.11 -11.59 19.33
N ALA A 166 -17.69 -12.18 18.31
CA ALA A 166 -19.15 -12.33 18.16
C ALA A 166 -19.68 -13.67 18.70
N GLY A 167 -18.81 -14.61 19.05
CA GLY A 167 -19.11 -15.91 19.69
C GLY A 167 -18.66 -15.96 21.11
#